data_aabb342924d3106c4e940bb0f728a856
#
_entry.id   aabb342924d3106c4e940bb0f728a856
#
_cell.length_a   1.000
_cell.length_b   1.000
_cell.length_c   1.000
_cell.angle_alpha   90.00
_cell.angle_beta   90.00
_cell.angle_gamma   90.00
#
_symmetry.space_group_name_H-M   'P 1'
#
loop_
_entity.id
_entity.type
_entity.pdbx_description
1 polymer ?
#
loop_
_entity_poly.entity_id
_entity_poly.type
_entity_poly.pdbx_seq_one_letter_code
_entity_poly.pdbx_strand_id
1 'polypeptide(L)'
;MEQAAALAVLKHYLDTADQDVAHEIYHEDAVLEFPQSGERFEGVEKFKAWRRIYPAKVDYELRCFRGRDDFWVAELVLRYDGGAPYYGVSILEFRDGKVARETIYGGEAWEAPEWRAPYRSDRPATDGRTSASQ
;
A
#
# COMPACT_ATOMS: atom_id res chain seq x y z
N MET A 1 6.11 -16.70 6.70
CA MET A 1 6.96 -15.84 5.85
C MET A 1 7.66 -14.81 6.72
N GLU A 2 8.96 -14.65 6.56
CA GLU A 2 9.71 -13.68 7.35
C GLU A 2 9.51 -12.26 6.83
N GLN A 3 9.64 -11.26 7.70
CA GLN A 3 9.46 -9.86 7.33
C GLN A 3 10.35 -9.44 6.15
N ALA A 4 11.61 -9.83 6.17
CA ALA A 4 12.52 -9.46 5.08
C ALA A 4 12.07 -10.00 3.73
N ALA A 5 11.55 -11.21 3.70
CA ALA A 5 11.03 -11.82 2.46
C ALA A 5 9.77 -11.12 1.98
N ALA A 6 8.83 -10.84 2.88
CA ALA A 6 7.60 -10.15 2.55
C ALA A 6 7.88 -8.71 2.07
N LEU A 7 8.82 -8.02 2.75
CA LEU A 7 9.22 -6.67 2.37
C LEU A 7 9.88 -6.65 0.99
N ALA A 8 10.71 -7.63 0.68
CA ALA A 8 11.35 -7.71 -0.64
C ALA A 8 10.31 -7.85 -1.76
N VAL A 9 9.26 -8.63 -1.53
CA VAL A 9 8.17 -8.76 -2.50
C VAL A 9 7.46 -7.42 -2.71
N LEU A 10 7.11 -6.73 -1.63
CA LEU A 10 6.45 -5.42 -1.76
C LEU A 10 7.36 -4.40 -2.46
N LYS A 11 8.63 -4.33 -2.10
CA LYS A 11 9.59 -3.41 -2.71
C LYS A 11 9.78 -3.68 -4.20
N HIS A 12 9.74 -4.93 -4.62
CA HIS A 12 9.77 -5.26 -6.04
C HIS A 12 8.67 -4.52 -6.79
N TYR A 13 7.46 -4.50 -6.24
CA TYR A 13 6.35 -3.76 -6.84
C TYR A 13 6.59 -2.25 -6.80
N LEU A 14 6.95 -1.71 -5.63
CA LEU A 14 7.06 -0.26 -5.44
C LEU A 14 8.20 0.36 -6.27
N ASP A 15 9.28 -0.39 -6.47
CA ASP A 15 10.50 0.11 -7.13
C ASP A 15 10.55 -0.20 -8.63
N THR A 16 9.53 -0.86 -9.18
CA THR A 16 9.54 -1.30 -10.58
C THR A 16 8.51 -0.51 -11.39
N ALA A 17 8.99 0.21 -12.39
CA ALA A 17 8.13 1.03 -13.26
C ALA A 17 7.33 0.20 -14.27
N ASP A 18 7.91 -0.88 -14.79
CA ASP A 18 7.24 -1.76 -15.74
C ASP A 18 6.14 -2.56 -15.03
N GLN A 19 4.89 -2.39 -15.46
CA GLN A 19 3.76 -3.01 -14.78
C GLN A 19 3.74 -4.53 -14.89
N ASP A 20 4.24 -5.10 -15.97
CA ASP A 20 4.32 -6.56 -16.09
C ASP A 20 5.29 -7.12 -15.05
N VAL A 21 6.46 -6.50 -14.93
CA VAL A 21 7.48 -6.92 -13.96
C VAL A 21 7.01 -6.66 -12.53
N ALA A 22 6.42 -5.50 -12.26
CA ALA A 22 5.91 -5.16 -10.93
C ALA A 22 4.86 -6.16 -10.46
N HIS A 23 3.97 -6.59 -11.35
CA HIS A 23 2.87 -7.49 -11.01
C HIS A 23 3.28 -8.97 -10.91
N GLU A 24 4.55 -9.29 -11.11
CA GLU A 24 5.08 -10.64 -10.84
C GLU A 24 4.92 -11.04 -9.37
N ILE A 25 4.73 -10.08 -8.47
CA ILE A 25 4.51 -10.38 -7.04
C ILE A 25 3.17 -11.06 -6.76
N TYR A 26 2.23 -11.03 -7.69
CA TYR A 26 0.88 -11.58 -7.51
C TYR A 26 0.73 -12.95 -8.14
N HIS A 27 -0.11 -13.79 -7.50
CA HIS A 27 -0.65 -14.98 -8.18
C HIS A 27 -1.56 -14.55 -9.34
N GLU A 28 -1.68 -15.41 -10.34
CA GLU A 28 -2.57 -15.14 -11.47
C GLU A 28 -4.02 -14.92 -11.04
N ASP A 29 -4.46 -15.66 -10.02
CA ASP A 29 -5.82 -15.58 -9.47
C ASP A 29 -5.95 -14.59 -8.33
N ALA A 30 -4.94 -13.75 -8.11
CA ALA A 30 -4.96 -12.78 -7.02
C ALA A 30 -6.18 -11.87 -7.07
N VAL A 31 -6.66 -11.49 -5.89
CA VAL A 31 -7.82 -10.61 -5.75
C VAL A 31 -7.36 -9.29 -5.15
N LEU A 32 -7.79 -8.19 -5.75
CA LEU A 32 -7.59 -6.83 -5.24
C LEU A 32 -8.94 -6.23 -4.89
N GLU A 33 -9.05 -5.68 -3.68
CA GLU A 33 -10.27 -5.04 -3.22
C GLU A 33 -10.04 -3.63 -2.72
N PHE A 34 -10.99 -2.74 -3.06
CA PHE A 34 -11.11 -1.40 -2.49
C PHE A 34 -12.44 -1.30 -1.75
N PRO A 35 -12.47 -1.61 -0.44
CA PRO A 35 -13.75 -1.59 0.31
C PRO A 35 -14.46 -0.24 0.28
N GLN A 36 -13.72 0.86 0.21
CA GLN A 36 -14.30 2.21 0.20
C GLN A 36 -15.17 2.48 -1.03
N SER A 37 -14.84 1.90 -2.17
CA SER A 37 -15.64 2.01 -3.40
C SER A 37 -16.52 0.79 -3.64
N GLY A 38 -16.27 -0.30 -2.90
CA GLY A 38 -16.95 -1.57 -3.11
C GLY A 38 -16.42 -2.36 -4.31
N GLU A 39 -15.29 -1.95 -4.88
CA GLU A 39 -14.72 -2.62 -6.04
C GLU A 39 -13.92 -3.86 -5.66
N ARG A 40 -14.04 -4.89 -6.47
CA ARG A 40 -13.28 -6.13 -6.36
C ARG A 40 -12.81 -6.55 -7.76
N PHE A 41 -11.51 -6.81 -7.87
CA PHE A 41 -10.90 -7.27 -9.13
C PHE A 41 -10.36 -8.68 -8.92
N GLU A 42 -10.90 -9.64 -9.65
CA GLU A 42 -10.49 -11.04 -9.58
C GLU A 42 -9.57 -11.38 -10.74
N GLY A 43 -8.33 -11.75 -10.40
CA GLY A 43 -7.28 -12.04 -11.35
C GLY A 43 -6.35 -10.85 -11.60
N VAL A 44 -5.04 -11.11 -11.58
CA VAL A 44 -4.01 -10.07 -11.69
C VAL A 44 -4.11 -9.28 -13.00
N GLU A 45 -4.51 -9.93 -14.11
CA GLU A 45 -4.59 -9.26 -15.40
C GLU A 45 -5.59 -8.11 -15.39
N LYS A 46 -6.66 -8.20 -14.61
CA LYS A 46 -7.66 -7.15 -14.53
C LYS A 46 -7.13 -5.88 -13.87
N PHE A 47 -6.53 -6.01 -12.68
CA PHE A 47 -6.05 -4.81 -12.02
C PHE A 47 -4.73 -4.30 -12.59
N LYS A 48 -3.92 -5.17 -13.18
CA LYS A 48 -2.75 -4.74 -13.95
C LYS A 48 -3.17 -3.89 -15.16
N ALA A 49 -4.25 -4.28 -15.82
CA ALA A 49 -4.75 -3.55 -17.00
C ALA A 49 -5.12 -2.10 -16.67
N TRP A 50 -5.92 -1.86 -15.62
CA TRP A 50 -6.28 -0.49 -15.29
C TRP A 50 -5.12 0.29 -14.65
N ARG A 51 -4.18 -0.37 -13.99
CA ARG A 51 -2.97 0.29 -13.48
C ARG A 51 -2.08 0.81 -14.60
N ARG A 52 -2.04 0.11 -15.73
CA ARG A 52 -1.27 0.56 -16.91
C ARG A 52 -1.79 1.88 -17.48
N ILE A 53 -3.10 2.07 -17.46
CA ILE A 53 -3.74 3.25 -18.04
C ILE A 53 -4.03 4.33 -17.00
N TYR A 54 -3.55 4.16 -15.78
CA TYR A 54 -3.75 5.15 -14.74
C TYR A 54 -3.16 6.49 -15.18
N PRO A 55 -3.95 7.58 -15.08
CA PRO A 55 -3.60 8.85 -15.74
C PRO A 55 -2.54 9.68 -15.03
N ALA A 56 -1.93 9.17 -13.98
CA ALA A 56 -0.95 9.90 -13.20
C ALA A 56 0.24 9.02 -12.85
N LYS A 57 1.40 9.65 -12.67
CA LYS A 57 2.57 8.98 -12.11
C LYS A 57 2.42 8.92 -10.60
N VAL A 58 2.60 7.74 -10.02
CA VAL A 58 2.47 7.52 -8.58
C VAL A 58 3.84 7.32 -7.97
N ASP A 59 4.18 8.15 -6.99
CA ASP A 59 5.37 7.97 -6.16
C ASP A 59 4.93 7.44 -4.79
N TYR A 60 5.69 6.49 -4.25
CA TYR A 60 5.37 5.82 -2.99
C TYR A 60 6.44 6.11 -1.93
N GLU A 61 6.00 6.33 -0.71
CA GLU A 61 6.85 6.30 0.46
C GLU A 61 6.30 5.24 1.41
N LEU A 62 7.11 4.22 1.70
CA LEU A 62 6.71 3.18 2.65
C LEU A 62 7.05 3.66 4.06
N ARG A 63 6.04 3.83 4.89
CA ARG A 63 6.18 4.37 6.23
C ARG A 63 6.34 3.29 7.29
N CYS A 64 5.64 2.19 7.12
CA CYS A 64 5.64 1.11 8.10
C CYS A 64 5.23 -0.18 7.42
N PHE A 65 5.87 -1.29 7.79
CA PHE A 65 5.54 -2.60 7.25
C PHE A 65 5.60 -3.61 8.38
N ARG A 66 4.46 -4.19 8.73
CA ARG A 66 4.33 -5.10 9.86
C ARG A 66 3.37 -6.23 9.56
N GLY A 67 3.61 -7.37 10.19
CA GLY A 67 2.74 -8.53 10.09
C GLY A 67 3.40 -9.75 10.68
N ARG A 68 2.83 -10.90 10.36
CA ARG A 68 3.36 -12.21 10.75
C ARG A 68 2.78 -13.26 9.82
N ASP A 69 3.47 -14.37 9.72
CA ASP A 69 3.08 -15.49 8.86
C ASP A 69 2.87 -15.00 7.42
N ASP A 70 1.71 -15.22 6.85
CA ASP A 70 1.39 -14.80 5.49
C ASP A 70 0.54 -13.51 5.42
N PHE A 71 0.45 -12.78 6.55
CA PHE A 71 -0.36 -11.57 6.66
C PHE A 71 0.52 -10.37 6.96
N TRP A 72 0.53 -9.36 6.06
CA TRP A 72 1.38 -8.18 6.20
C TRP A 72 0.59 -6.91 5.85
N VAL A 73 0.94 -5.82 6.54
CA VAL A 73 0.29 -4.52 6.37
C VAL A 73 1.35 -3.48 6.04
N ALA A 74 1.15 -2.78 4.94
CA ALA A 74 1.99 -1.66 4.52
C ALA A 74 1.24 -0.35 4.72
N GLU A 75 1.87 0.60 5.41
CA GLU A 75 1.38 1.97 5.51
C GLU A 75 2.18 2.82 4.54
N LEU A 76 1.49 3.50 3.64
CA LEU A 76 2.10 4.19 2.50
C LEU A 76 1.66 5.65 2.45
N VAL A 77 2.55 6.50 1.97
CA VAL A 77 2.17 7.82 1.46
C VAL A 77 2.37 7.79 -0.05
N LEU A 78 1.34 8.19 -0.76
CA LEU A 78 1.36 8.24 -2.21
C LEU A 78 1.28 9.69 -2.66
N ARG A 79 1.94 10.00 -3.77
CA ARG A 79 1.81 11.30 -4.44
C ARG A 79 1.55 11.06 -5.91
N TYR A 80 0.51 11.69 -6.41
CA TYR A 80 0.12 11.62 -7.82
C TYR A 80 0.70 12.84 -8.52
N ASP A 81 1.61 12.60 -9.50
CA ASP A 81 2.31 13.66 -10.23
C ASP A 81 2.99 14.69 -9.31
N GLY A 82 3.59 14.20 -8.21
CA GLY A 82 4.28 15.07 -7.24
C GLY A 82 3.37 15.95 -6.41
N GLY A 83 2.07 15.66 -6.38
CA GLY A 83 1.08 16.46 -5.68
C GLY A 83 1.03 16.26 -4.17
N ALA A 84 -0.10 16.63 -3.57
CA ALA A 84 -0.33 16.52 -2.13
C ALA A 84 -0.29 15.06 -1.66
N PRO A 85 0.05 14.82 -0.38
CA PRO A 85 0.11 13.45 0.13
C PRO A 85 -1.26 12.80 0.19
N TYR A 86 -1.29 11.54 -0.22
CA TYR A 86 -2.44 10.66 -0.12
C TYR A 86 -2.02 9.48 0.75
N TYR A 87 -2.82 9.12 1.73
CA TYR A 87 -2.47 8.07 2.69
C TYR A 87 -3.14 6.77 2.31
N GLY A 88 -2.35 5.69 2.30
CA GLY A 88 -2.85 4.39 1.92
C GLY A 88 -2.40 3.30 2.86
N VAL A 89 -3.25 2.30 3.02
CA VAL A 89 -2.94 1.07 3.74
C VAL A 89 -3.20 -0.09 2.80
N SER A 90 -2.18 -0.90 2.57
CA SER A 90 -2.28 -2.14 1.81
C SER A 90 -2.18 -3.32 2.76
N ILE A 91 -3.20 -4.15 2.77
CA ILE A 91 -3.24 -5.38 3.55
C ILE A 91 -2.97 -6.52 2.58
N LEU A 92 -1.84 -7.22 2.80
CA LEU A 92 -1.35 -8.26 1.90
C LEU A 92 -1.50 -9.63 2.54
N GLU A 93 -2.14 -10.52 1.82
CA GLU A 93 -2.25 -11.94 2.21
C GLU A 93 -1.48 -12.76 1.17
N PHE A 94 -0.45 -13.47 1.65
CA PHE A 94 0.43 -14.24 0.78
C PHE A 94 0.01 -15.70 0.72
N ARG A 95 0.38 -16.35 -0.37
CA ARG A 95 0.31 -17.81 -0.54
C ARG A 95 1.53 -18.21 -1.35
N ASP A 96 2.31 -19.14 -0.81
CA ASP A 96 3.51 -19.65 -1.49
C ASP A 96 4.45 -18.54 -2.00
N GLY A 97 4.67 -17.52 -1.16
CA GLY A 97 5.62 -16.45 -1.43
C GLY A 97 5.15 -15.34 -2.36
N LYS A 98 3.90 -15.41 -2.86
CA LYS A 98 3.30 -14.37 -3.69
C LYS A 98 2.00 -13.88 -3.09
N VAL A 99 1.60 -12.69 -3.47
CA VAL A 99 0.36 -12.09 -2.98
C VAL A 99 -0.84 -12.79 -3.61
N ALA A 100 -1.71 -13.34 -2.75
CA ALA A 100 -2.96 -13.96 -3.16
C ALA A 100 -4.13 -12.99 -3.06
N ARG A 101 -4.06 -12.04 -2.12
CA ARG A 101 -5.11 -11.05 -1.89
C ARG A 101 -4.51 -9.77 -1.37
N GLU A 102 -5.01 -8.66 -1.87
CA GLU A 102 -4.65 -7.33 -1.40
C GLU A 102 -5.91 -6.52 -1.15
N THR A 103 -5.97 -5.88 0.02
CA THR A 103 -7.07 -4.98 0.38
C THR A 103 -6.48 -3.60 0.61
N ILE A 104 -6.98 -2.60 -0.09
CA ILE A 104 -6.44 -1.24 -0.02
C ILE A 104 -7.48 -0.28 0.52
N TYR A 105 -7.07 0.48 1.53
CA TYR A 105 -7.78 1.65 2.03
C TYR A 105 -6.92 2.88 1.79
N GLY A 106 -7.55 4.00 1.49
CA GLY A 106 -6.81 5.22 1.27
C GLY A 106 -7.66 6.46 1.41
N GLY A 107 -7.01 7.59 1.50
CA GLY A 107 -7.68 8.86 1.62
C GLY A 107 -6.71 10.03 1.59
N GLU A 108 -7.24 11.19 1.25
CA GLU A 108 -6.49 12.44 1.26
C GLU A 108 -6.19 12.88 2.69
N ALA A 109 -5.21 13.76 2.86
CA ALA A 109 -5.00 14.46 4.10
C ALA A 109 -6.24 15.33 4.42
N TRP A 110 -6.54 15.49 5.69
CA TRP A 110 -7.62 16.37 6.11
C TRP A 110 -7.16 17.30 7.22
N GLU A 111 -7.88 18.41 7.39
CA GLU A 111 -7.64 19.34 8.47
C GLU A 111 -8.06 18.74 9.81
N ALA A 112 -7.19 18.84 10.80
CA ALA A 112 -7.53 18.40 12.15
C ALA A 112 -8.64 19.30 12.71
N PRO A 113 -9.74 18.71 13.24
CA PRO A 113 -10.82 19.52 13.81
C PRO A 113 -10.37 20.26 15.07
N GLU A 114 -10.76 21.54 15.17
CA GLU A 114 -10.34 22.38 16.29
C GLU A 114 -10.84 21.91 17.65
N TRP A 115 -12.01 21.27 17.70
CA TRP A 115 -12.61 20.88 18.98
C TRP A 115 -11.76 19.89 19.77
N ARG A 116 -10.88 19.14 19.12
CA ARG A 116 -9.98 18.19 19.80
C ARG A 116 -8.53 18.68 19.91
N ALA A 117 -8.25 19.89 19.44
CA ALA A 117 -6.90 20.46 19.50
C ALA A 117 -6.28 20.50 20.91
N PRO A 118 -7.06 20.83 21.98
CA PRO A 118 -6.49 20.87 23.34
C PRO A 118 -5.98 19.53 23.86
N TYR A 119 -6.41 18.43 23.25
CA TYR A 119 -6.04 17.09 23.69
C TYR A 119 -4.87 16.48 22.93
N ARG A 120 -4.38 17.17 21.90
CA ARG A 120 -3.25 16.66 21.10
C ARG A 120 -1.96 16.70 21.88
N SER A 121 -1.09 15.70 21.58
CA SER A 121 0.29 15.72 22.05
C SER A 121 1.09 16.77 21.29
N ASP A 122 2.21 17.22 21.88
CA ASP A 122 3.13 18.12 21.22
C ASP A 122 3.89 17.47 20.06
N ARG A 123 3.93 16.15 20.03
CA ARG A 123 4.63 15.38 19.00
C ARG A 123 3.70 15.00 17.87
N PRO A 124 4.20 14.95 16.62
CA PRO A 124 3.38 14.58 15.48
C PRO A 124 2.95 13.10 15.53
N ALA A 125 1.89 12.76 14.79
CA ALA A 125 1.26 11.43 14.80
C ALA A 125 2.23 10.29 14.48
N THR A 126 3.24 10.55 13.65
CA THR A 126 4.19 9.52 13.20
C THR A 126 5.52 9.54 13.92
N ASP A 127 5.63 10.40 14.98
CA ASP A 127 6.86 10.49 15.76
C ASP A 127 7.15 9.18 16.47
N GLY A 128 8.39 8.71 16.39
CA GLY A 128 8.82 7.46 16.99
C GLY A 128 8.49 6.20 16.21
N ARG A 129 7.87 6.30 15.02
CA ARG A 129 7.61 5.14 14.18
C ARG A 129 8.86 4.70 13.45
N THR A 130 9.04 3.38 13.37
CA THR A 130 10.16 2.81 12.62
C THR A 130 9.83 2.72 11.15
N SER A 131 10.85 2.96 10.33
CA SER A 131 10.74 2.76 8.89
C SER A 131 10.65 1.27 8.56
N ALA A 132 9.93 0.92 7.50
CA ALA A 132 9.84 -0.43 6.99
C ALA A 132 11.18 -0.94 6.42
N SER A 133 12.13 -0.06 6.17
CA SER A 133 13.44 -0.44 5.64
C SER A 133 14.42 -0.93 6.70
N GLN A 134 14.04 -0.94 7.93
CA GLN A 134 14.87 -1.42 9.04
C GLN A 134 14.90 -2.93 9.15
#